data_38a0a2161f2cc0066e40b0c7e81979bb
#
_entry.id   38a0a2161f2cc0066e40b0c7e81979bb
#
_cell.length_a   1.000
_cell.length_b   1.000
_cell.length_c   1.000
_cell.angle_alpha   90.00
_cell.angle_beta   90.00
_cell.angle_gamma   90.00
#
_symmetry.space_group_name_H-M   'P 1'
#
loop_
_entity.id
_entity.type
_entity.pdbx_description
1 polymer ?
#
loop_
_entity_poly.entity_id
_entity_poly.type
_entity_poly.pdbx_seq_one_letter_code
_entity_poly.pdbx_strand_id
1 'polypeptide(L)'
;MKLILVVDTVQFYRDVFRSRLLEKLLAAPENRIVVYCSFNMDTAMREFQHERLRFVTLKRKKPGKLASLLFSLARDLWTVEHPESSFTQKRLIEALGNKNRSVAVRLAIARLVRLFGVTSQDLIRKIETLGEDEAFAQLVEEEKPDAVVFSNMIPSDLECIKEARRRQIPLILAVSSWDNPTSKGPPTVIPDHV
;
A
#
# COMPACT_ATOMS: atom_id res chain seq x y z
N MET A 1 15.85 -8.92 -14.29
CA MET A 1 14.54 -8.61 -13.67
C MET A 1 14.37 -7.10 -13.59
N LYS A 2 13.18 -6.58 -13.90
CA LYS A 2 12.87 -5.14 -13.78
C LYS A 2 11.88 -4.91 -12.65
N LEU A 3 12.24 -4.09 -11.67
CA LEU A 3 11.43 -3.79 -10.49
C LEU A 3 11.01 -2.32 -10.48
N ILE A 4 9.76 -2.07 -10.09
CA ILE A 4 9.34 -0.72 -9.64
C ILE A 4 9.27 -0.74 -8.11
N LEU A 5 10.04 0.13 -7.47
CA LEU A 5 9.99 0.35 -6.02
C LEU A 5 9.13 1.58 -5.74
N VAL A 6 7.97 1.38 -5.13
CA VAL A 6 7.07 2.48 -4.72
C VAL A 6 7.52 2.99 -3.35
N VAL A 7 8.31 4.07 -3.37
CA VAL A 7 8.88 4.67 -2.15
C VAL A 7 7.97 5.79 -1.67
N ASP A 8 7.09 5.47 -0.76
CA ASP A 8 6.02 6.34 -0.25
C ASP A 8 6.27 6.89 1.16
N THR A 9 7.21 6.29 1.88
CA THR A 9 7.55 6.65 3.27
C THR A 9 9.03 6.90 3.45
N VAL A 10 9.38 7.78 4.39
CA VAL A 10 10.77 8.00 4.80
C VAL A 10 11.41 6.73 5.35
N GLN A 11 10.62 5.87 6.00
CA GLN A 11 11.11 4.59 6.50
C GLN A 11 11.55 3.70 5.35
N PHE A 12 10.70 3.48 4.34
CA PHE A 12 11.06 2.65 3.20
C PHE A 12 12.19 3.25 2.36
N TYR A 13 12.25 4.59 2.26
CA TYR A 13 13.41 5.28 1.70
C TYR A 13 14.71 4.86 2.40
N ARG A 14 14.74 4.91 3.74
CA ARG A 14 15.92 4.48 4.52
C ARG A 14 16.22 3.01 4.30
N ASP A 15 15.20 2.16 4.28
CA ASP A 15 15.37 0.72 4.08
C ASP A 15 15.95 0.40 2.70
N VAL A 16 15.58 1.16 1.66
CA VAL A 16 16.09 0.97 0.29
C VAL A 16 17.48 1.60 0.13
N PHE A 17 17.65 2.86 0.53
CA PHE A 17 18.83 3.67 0.16
C PHE A 17 19.90 3.73 1.25
N ARG A 18 19.57 3.53 2.51
CA ARG A 18 20.53 3.57 3.63
C ARG A 18 20.90 2.19 4.17
N SER A 19 20.25 1.14 3.67
CA SER A 19 20.70 -0.24 3.83
C SER A 19 21.46 -0.70 2.59
N ARG A 20 21.98 -1.91 2.61
CA ARG A 20 22.59 -2.51 1.41
C ARG A 20 21.58 -3.12 0.43
N LEU A 21 20.29 -2.83 0.57
CA LEU A 21 19.26 -3.45 -0.28
C LEU A 21 19.44 -3.04 -1.74
N LEU A 22 19.56 -1.74 -2.02
CA LEU A 22 19.75 -1.24 -3.37
C LEU A 22 21.03 -1.78 -4.02
N GLU A 23 22.15 -1.80 -3.29
CA GLU A 23 23.39 -2.41 -3.72
C GLU A 23 23.21 -3.88 -4.12
N LYS A 24 22.55 -4.66 -3.26
CA LYS A 24 22.29 -6.07 -3.52
C LYS A 24 21.38 -6.29 -4.73
N LEU A 25 20.36 -5.47 -4.90
CA LEU A 25 19.47 -5.53 -6.06
C LEU A 25 20.23 -5.21 -7.35
N LEU A 26 21.13 -4.25 -7.32
CA LEU A 26 21.96 -3.83 -8.47
C LEU A 26 23.18 -4.74 -8.70
N ALA A 27 23.54 -5.59 -7.74
CA ALA A 27 24.66 -6.53 -7.91
C ALA A 27 24.38 -7.56 -9.03
N ALA A 28 23.13 -7.93 -9.24
CA ALA A 28 22.74 -8.76 -10.37
C ALA A 28 22.68 -7.91 -11.65
N PRO A 29 23.51 -8.21 -12.68
CA PRO A 29 23.68 -7.36 -13.85
C PRO A 29 22.41 -7.22 -14.71
N GLU A 30 21.51 -8.17 -14.64
CA GLU A 30 20.23 -8.19 -15.35
C GLU A 30 19.15 -7.32 -14.68
N ASN A 31 19.36 -6.90 -13.44
CA ASN A 31 18.35 -6.13 -12.70
C ASN A 31 18.35 -4.67 -13.14
N ARG A 32 17.12 -4.17 -13.38
CA ARG A 32 16.83 -2.75 -13.59
C ARG A 32 15.82 -2.30 -12.55
N ILE A 33 16.04 -1.13 -11.97
CA ILE A 33 15.24 -0.62 -10.87
C ILE A 33 14.68 0.74 -11.24
N VAL A 34 13.37 0.88 -11.16
CA VAL A 34 12.68 2.16 -11.25
C VAL A 34 12.17 2.53 -9.87
N VAL A 35 12.63 3.64 -9.34
CA VAL A 35 12.14 4.19 -8.08
C VAL A 35 11.03 5.17 -8.39
N TYR A 36 9.81 4.82 -8.04
CA TYR A 36 8.66 5.70 -8.11
C TYR A 36 8.42 6.35 -6.75
N CYS A 37 8.38 7.66 -6.70
CA CYS A 37 8.10 8.38 -5.46
C CYS A 37 7.23 9.61 -5.72
N SER A 38 6.47 10.00 -4.70
CA SER A 38 5.57 11.15 -4.74
C SER A 38 6.13 12.39 -4.02
N PHE A 39 7.36 12.34 -3.54
CA PHE A 39 8.05 13.44 -2.89
C PHE A 39 9.40 13.70 -3.56
N ASN A 40 9.99 14.87 -3.26
CA ASN A 40 11.26 15.27 -3.84
C ASN A 40 12.39 14.33 -3.38
N MET A 41 13.08 13.73 -4.36
CA MET A 41 14.22 12.82 -4.15
C MET A 41 15.52 13.36 -4.74
N ASP A 42 15.66 14.68 -4.94
CA ASP A 42 16.83 15.29 -5.57
C ASP A 42 18.15 14.86 -4.91
N THR A 43 18.16 14.74 -3.58
CA THR A 43 19.34 14.28 -2.84
C THR A 43 19.68 12.82 -3.18
N ALA A 44 18.66 11.92 -3.20
CA ALA A 44 18.88 10.53 -3.56
C ALA A 44 19.32 10.38 -5.03
N MET A 45 18.72 11.17 -5.93
CA MET A 45 19.07 11.17 -7.36
C MET A 45 20.53 11.59 -7.59
N ARG A 46 21.06 12.50 -6.78
CA ARG A 46 22.48 12.91 -6.86
C ARG A 46 23.41 11.90 -6.23
N GLU A 47 23.00 11.29 -5.12
CA GLU A 47 23.81 10.36 -4.33
C GLU A 47 23.89 8.97 -4.97
N PHE A 48 22.77 8.50 -5.54
CA PHE A 48 22.65 7.15 -6.10
C PHE A 48 22.52 7.21 -7.63
N GLN A 49 23.64 7.48 -8.31
CA GLN A 49 23.67 7.45 -9.77
C GLN A 49 24.13 6.07 -10.26
N HIS A 50 23.28 5.42 -11.04
CA HIS A 50 23.60 4.14 -11.64
C HIS A 50 22.83 3.97 -12.96
N GLU A 51 23.45 3.46 -14.02
CA GLU A 51 22.85 3.30 -15.34
C GLU A 51 21.55 2.45 -15.35
N ARG A 52 21.42 1.53 -14.41
CA ARG A 52 20.27 0.64 -14.25
C ARG A 52 19.27 1.10 -13.16
N LEU A 53 19.44 2.31 -12.65
CA LEU A 53 18.57 2.94 -11.67
C LEU A 53 17.94 4.19 -12.27
N ARG A 54 16.61 4.19 -12.37
CA ARG A 54 15.82 5.34 -12.84
C ARG A 54 14.94 5.86 -11.71
N PHE A 55 14.90 7.16 -11.52
CA PHE A 55 13.96 7.81 -10.60
C PHE A 55 12.82 8.45 -11.38
N VAL A 56 11.60 8.23 -10.92
CA VAL A 56 10.39 8.81 -11.48
C VAL A 56 9.58 9.44 -10.37
N THR A 57 9.35 10.75 -10.47
CA THR A 57 8.51 11.49 -9.53
C THR A 57 7.17 11.79 -10.20
N LEU A 58 6.10 11.26 -9.65
CA LEU A 58 4.74 11.50 -10.14
C LEU A 58 3.88 12.13 -9.05
N LYS A 59 2.86 12.86 -9.47
CA LYS A 59 1.88 13.42 -8.52
C LYS A 59 0.98 12.31 -7.99
N ARG A 60 0.88 12.22 -6.67
CA ARG A 60 -0.08 11.30 -6.03
C ARG A 60 -1.50 11.60 -6.48
N LYS A 61 -2.20 10.59 -6.94
CA LYS A 61 -3.64 10.64 -7.12
C LYS A 61 -4.31 10.23 -5.80
N LYS A 62 -5.14 11.10 -5.27
CA LYS A 62 -5.92 10.78 -4.07
C LYS A 62 -7.01 9.76 -4.42
N PRO A 63 -7.28 8.77 -3.56
CA PRO A 63 -8.37 7.83 -3.79
C PRO A 63 -9.71 8.58 -3.88
N GLY A 64 -10.58 8.11 -4.75
CA GLY A 64 -11.93 8.65 -4.91
C GLY A 64 -12.75 8.51 -3.62
N LYS A 65 -13.81 9.33 -3.48
CA LYS A 65 -14.69 9.31 -2.29
C LYS A 65 -15.27 7.92 -2.01
N LEU A 66 -15.69 7.19 -3.05
CA LEU A 66 -16.25 5.85 -2.90
C LEU A 66 -15.17 4.86 -2.41
N ALA A 67 -13.99 4.88 -2.99
CA ALA A 67 -12.87 4.02 -2.55
C ALA A 67 -12.50 4.30 -1.08
N SER A 68 -12.46 5.57 -0.69
CA SER A 68 -12.18 5.98 0.70
C SER A 68 -13.26 5.50 1.68
N LEU A 69 -14.54 5.57 1.28
CA LEU A 69 -15.67 5.10 2.08
C LEU A 69 -15.61 3.56 2.25
N LEU A 70 -15.44 2.83 1.14
CA LEU A 70 -15.32 1.37 1.17
C LEU A 70 -14.12 0.91 1.98
N PHE A 71 -13.00 1.63 1.89
CA PHE A 71 -11.83 1.33 2.71
C PHE A 71 -12.09 1.55 4.21
N SER A 72 -12.79 2.63 4.56
CA SER A 72 -13.20 2.85 5.96
C SER A 72 -14.07 1.69 6.47
N LEU A 73 -15.05 1.25 5.67
CA LEU A 73 -15.90 0.12 6.01
C LEU A 73 -15.12 -1.20 6.07
N ALA A 74 -14.18 -1.44 5.15
CA ALA A 74 -13.32 -2.62 5.18
C ALA A 74 -12.50 -2.69 6.48
N ARG A 75 -11.96 -1.56 6.95
CA ARG A 75 -11.26 -1.49 8.24
C ARG A 75 -12.17 -1.76 9.43
N ASP A 76 -13.40 -1.29 9.39
CA ASP A 76 -14.37 -1.53 10.45
C ASP A 76 -14.84 -3.00 10.44
N LEU A 77 -15.02 -3.62 9.26
CA LEU A 77 -15.27 -5.06 9.11
C LEU A 77 -14.09 -5.90 9.61
N TRP A 78 -12.85 -5.54 9.24
CA TRP A 78 -11.66 -6.20 9.74
C TRP A 78 -11.60 -6.21 11.27
N THR A 79 -11.98 -5.11 11.91
CA THR A 79 -12.08 -5.01 13.37
C THR A 79 -13.10 -6.02 13.96
N VAL A 80 -14.18 -6.26 13.24
CA VAL A 80 -15.22 -7.23 13.66
C VAL A 80 -14.77 -8.69 13.40
N GLU A 81 -14.04 -8.91 12.32
CA GLU A 81 -13.55 -10.22 11.89
C GLU A 81 -12.36 -10.73 12.72
N HIS A 82 -11.52 -9.81 13.23
CA HIS A 82 -10.29 -10.11 13.97
C HIS A 82 -10.27 -9.46 15.35
N PRO A 83 -11.12 -9.92 16.29
CA PRO A 83 -11.23 -9.32 17.61
C PRO A 83 -9.93 -9.43 18.44
N GLU A 84 -9.07 -10.38 18.13
CA GLU A 84 -7.80 -10.65 18.81
C GLU A 84 -6.67 -9.70 18.36
N SER A 85 -6.83 -8.99 17.22
CA SER A 85 -5.76 -8.16 16.70
C SER A 85 -5.52 -6.90 17.54
N SER A 86 -4.27 -6.48 17.67
CA SER A 86 -3.91 -5.25 18.38
C SER A 86 -4.52 -4.00 17.73
N PHE A 87 -4.73 -4.03 16.41
CA PHE A 87 -5.47 -2.99 15.70
C PHE A 87 -6.91 -2.90 16.21
N THR A 88 -7.60 -4.02 16.36
CA THR A 88 -8.98 -4.10 16.88
C THR A 88 -9.04 -3.59 18.32
N GLN A 89 -8.14 -4.03 19.19
CA GLN A 89 -8.10 -3.59 20.59
C GLN A 89 -7.96 -2.07 20.67
N LYS A 90 -7.06 -1.47 19.90
CA LYS A 90 -6.93 -0.01 19.81
C LYS A 90 -8.22 0.66 19.35
N ARG A 91 -8.87 0.15 18.31
CA ARG A 91 -10.15 0.67 17.80
C ARG A 91 -11.27 0.57 18.83
N LEU A 92 -11.35 -0.52 19.57
CA LEU A 92 -12.35 -0.71 20.63
C LEU A 92 -12.12 0.27 21.79
N ILE A 93 -10.89 0.50 22.19
CA ILE A 93 -10.54 1.51 23.21
C ILE A 93 -10.97 2.92 22.73
N GLU A 94 -10.73 3.26 21.46
CA GLU A 94 -11.18 4.51 20.85
C GLU A 94 -12.71 4.64 20.86
N ALA A 95 -13.43 3.54 20.60
CA ALA A 95 -14.89 3.50 20.58
C ALA A 95 -15.51 3.61 21.97
N LEU A 96 -14.89 2.99 22.98
CA LEU A 96 -15.34 3.03 24.39
C LEU A 96 -14.99 4.34 25.08
N GLY A 97 -13.91 4.99 24.65
CA GLY A 97 -13.57 6.34 25.10
C GLY A 97 -14.62 7.33 24.59
N ASN A 98 -15.22 8.12 25.51
CA ASN A 98 -16.30 9.10 25.22
C ASN A 98 -16.01 10.11 24.08
N LYS A 99 -14.86 10.02 23.45
CA LYS A 99 -14.39 10.98 22.42
C LYS A 99 -14.83 10.60 20.99
N ASN A 100 -15.36 9.40 20.72
CA ASN A 100 -15.58 8.99 19.34
C ASN A 100 -16.82 8.09 19.11
N ARG A 101 -18.01 8.63 19.45
CA ARG A 101 -19.31 7.96 19.17
C ARG A 101 -19.44 7.49 17.70
N SER A 102 -18.79 8.20 16.78
CA SER A 102 -18.78 7.82 15.36
C SER A 102 -18.11 6.46 15.08
N VAL A 103 -17.11 6.08 15.87
CA VAL A 103 -16.47 4.75 15.73
C VAL A 103 -17.41 3.65 16.18
N ALA A 104 -18.10 3.82 17.31
CA ALA A 104 -19.07 2.85 17.81
C ALA A 104 -20.20 2.60 16.80
N VAL A 105 -20.75 3.68 16.21
CA VAL A 105 -21.80 3.58 15.18
C VAL A 105 -21.27 2.83 13.94
N ARG A 106 -20.08 3.15 13.47
CA ARG A 106 -19.48 2.46 12.31
C ARG A 106 -19.23 0.97 12.58
N LEU A 107 -18.76 0.62 13.79
CA LEU A 107 -18.59 -0.79 14.16
C LEU A 107 -19.93 -1.53 14.25
N ALA A 108 -21.00 -0.86 14.70
CA ALA A 108 -22.35 -1.44 14.66
C ALA A 108 -22.82 -1.69 13.21
N ILE A 109 -22.58 -0.73 12.30
CA ILE A 109 -22.88 -0.91 10.88
C ILE A 109 -22.03 -2.05 10.29
N ALA A 110 -20.74 -2.13 10.61
CA ALA A 110 -19.89 -3.23 10.14
C ALA A 110 -20.38 -4.60 10.63
N ARG A 111 -20.83 -4.72 11.88
CA ARG A 111 -21.46 -5.96 12.39
C ARG A 111 -22.70 -6.33 11.60
N LEU A 112 -23.57 -5.35 11.32
CA LEU A 112 -24.75 -5.58 10.52
C LEU A 112 -24.39 -6.05 9.09
N VAL A 113 -23.46 -5.37 8.43
CA VAL A 113 -22.98 -5.75 7.10
C VAL A 113 -22.39 -7.16 7.09
N ARG A 114 -21.68 -7.52 8.15
CA ARG A 114 -21.10 -8.88 8.32
C ARG A 114 -22.17 -9.98 8.39
N LEU A 115 -23.34 -9.69 8.96
CA LEU A 115 -24.47 -10.64 9.00
C LEU A 115 -25.00 -10.99 7.58
N PHE A 116 -24.80 -10.09 6.61
CA PHE A 116 -25.10 -10.36 5.19
C PHE A 116 -23.98 -11.10 4.45
N GLY A 117 -22.96 -11.60 5.16
CA GLY A 117 -21.87 -12.38 4.59
C GLY A 117 -20.76 -11.56 3.93
N VAL A 118 -20.84 -10.21 3.95
CA VAL A 118 -19.81 -9.34 3.37
C VAL A 118 -18.57 -9.33 4.27
N THR A 119 -17.40 -9.52 3.68
CA THR A 119 -16.11 -9.52 4.38
C THR A 119 -15.28 -8.27 4.07
N SER A 120 -14.28 -8.01 4.90
CA SER A 120 -13.29 -6.95 4.63
C SER A 120 -12.54 -7.20 3.31
N GLN A 121 -12.25 -8.47 3.00
CA GLN A 121 -11.57 -8.84 1.75
C GLN A 121 -12.44 -8.56 0.52
N ASP A 122 -13.76 -8.78 0.58
CA ASP A 122 -14.67 -8.49 -0.53
C ASP A 122 -14.65 -6.99 -0.86
N LEU A 123 -14.64 -6.14 0.17
CA LEU A 123 -14.54 -4.71 -0.02
C LEU A 123 -13.18 -4.28 -0.58
N ILE A 124 -12.07 -4.90 -0.12
CA ILE A 124 -10.74 -4.63 -0.66
C ILE A 124 -10.69 -5.00 -2.15
N ARG A 125 -11.15 -6.17 -2.54
CA ARG A 125 -11.25 -6.58 -3.95
C ARG A 125 -12.08 -5.59 -4.77
N LYS A 126 -13.19 -5.09 -4.20
CA LYS A 126 -14.00 -4.05 -4.87
C LYS A 126 -13.24 -2.74 -5.02
N ILE A 127 -12.49 -2.33 -4.01
CA ILE A 127 -11.65 -1.12 -4.06
C ILE A 127 -10.57 -1.26 -5.15
N GLU A 128 -9.99 -2.44 -5.33
CA GLU A 128 -8.99 -2.70 -6.39
C GLU A 128 -9.52 -2.42 -7.80
N THR A 129 -10.83 -2.54 -8.01
CA THR A 129 -11.47 -2.24 -9.31
C THR A 129 -11.82 -0.77 -9.51
N LEU A 130 -11.72 0.08 -8.47
CA LEU A 130 -12.10 1.49 -8.53
C LEU A 130 -10.91 2.42 -8.77
N GLY A 131 -11.16 3.49 -9.51
CA GLY A 131 -10.15 4.50 -9.81
C GLY A 131 -9.12 4.01 -10.84
N GLU A 132 -8.36 4.95 -11.37
CA GLU A 132 -7.29 4.72 -12.34
C GLU A 132 -6.14 5.66 -12.04
N ASP A 133 -4.90 5.22 -12.27
CA ASP A 133 -3.70 6.05 -12.22
C ASP A 133 -3.04 6.02 -13.60
N GLU A 134 -3.48 6.89 -14.49
CA GLU A 134 -3.00 6.97 -15.87
C GLU A 134 -1.49 7.17 -15.96
N ALA A 135 -0.94 8.00 -15.06
CA ALA A 135 0.49 8.29 -15.05
C ALA A 135 1.31 7.05 -14.64
N PHE A 136 0.83 6.29 -13.65
CA PHE A 136 1.45 5.02 -13.28
C PHE A 136 1.21 3.95 -14.35
N ALA A 137 0.04 3.95 -14.99
CA ALA A 137 -0.26 3.06 -16.11
C ALA A 137 0.73 3.24 -17.27
N GLN A 138 1.02 4.49 -17.65
CA GLN A 138 2.03 4.80 -18.66
C GLN A 138 3.43 4.32 -18.24
N LEU A 139 3.83 4.57 -16.99
CA LEU A 139 5.09 4.09 -16.46
C LEU A 139 5.22 2.57 -16.58
N VAL A 140 4.17 1.84 -16.22
CA VAL A 140 4.13 0.38 -16.32
C VAL A 140 4.22 -0.10 -17.77
N GLU A 141 3.55 0.57 -18.70
CA GLU A 141 3.61 0.25 -20.14
C GLU A 141 5.01 0.49 -20.72
N GLU A 142 5.65 1.59 -20.34
CA GLU A 142 7.02 1.92 -20.77
C GLU A 142 8.04 0.93 -20.20
N GLU A 143 7.93 0.68 -18.91
CA GLU A 143 8.96 -0.08 -18.18
C GLU A 143 8.74 -1.58 -18.23
N LYS A 144 7.50 -2.06 -18.36
CA LYS A 144 7.14 -3.48 -18.36
C LYS A 144 7.81 -4.24 -17.20
N PRO A 145 7.51 -3.86 -15.95
CA PRO A 145 8.17 -4.42 -14.79
C PRO A 145 7.75 -5.87 -14.55
N ASP A 146 8.68 -6.67 -14.03
CA ASP A 146 8.42 -8.04 -13.58
C ASP A 146 7.70 -8.08 -12.22
N ALA A 147 7.88 -7.04 -11.38
CA ALA A 147 7.18 -6.88 -10.12
C ALA A 147 7.17 -5.43 -9.64
N VAL A 148 6.20 -5.12 -8.76
CA VAL A 148 6.10 -3.86 -8.02
C VAL A 148 6.29 -4.14 -6.54
N VAL A 149 7.28 -3.46 -5.92
CA VAL A 149 7.59 -3.57 -4.49
C VAL A 149 7.10 -2.32 -3.78
N PHE A 150 6.37 -2.49 -2.69
CA PHE A 150 5.84 -1.40 -1.88
C PHE A 150 5.95 -1.75 -0.40
N SER A 151 5.95 -0.76 0.49
CA SER A 151 6.10 -1.00 1.93
C SER A 151 4.90 -0.63 2.75
N ASN A 152 3.97 0.12 2.18
CA ASN A 152 2.88 0.69 2.96
C ASN A 152 1.59 -0.11 2.77
N MET A 153 1.01 -0.48 3.90
CA MET A 153 -0.32 -1.09 3.94
C MET A 153 -1.46 -0.04 4.02
N ILE A 154 -1.10 1.24 4.06
CA ILE A 154 -2.04 2.37 4.22
C ILE A 154 -2.18 3.12 2.88
N PRO A 155 -3.35 3.71 2.57
CA PRO A 155 -3.76 4.10 1.21
C PRO A 155 -3.09 5.33 0.61
N SER A 156 -1.88 5.71 1.00
CA SER A 156 -1.25 6.91 0.41
C SER A 156 -0.93 6.77 -1.08
N ASP A 157 -0.54 5.57 -1.52
CA ASP A 157 -0.19 5.28 -2.91
C ASP A 157 -1.05 4.16 -3.51
N LEU A 158 -2.26 4.02 -2.97
CA LEU A 158 -3.19 2.97 -3.32
C LEU A 158 -3.47 2.88 -4.83
N GLU A 159 -3.60 4.02 -5.51
CA GLU A 159 -3.99 4.03 -6.92
C GLU A 159 -2.92 3.38 -7.81
N CYS A 160 -1.62 3.64 -7.58
CA CYS A 160 -0.55 3.01 -8.35
C CYS A 160 -0.46 1.49 -8.08
N ILE A 161 -0.64 1.06 -6.82
CA ILE A 161 -0.60 -0.36 -6.48
C ILE A 161 -1.81 -1.10 -7.07
N LYS A 162 -3.01 -0.48 -7.06
CA LYS A 162 -4.19 -1.02 -7.73
C LYS A 162 -3.99 -1.12 -9.25
N GLU A 163 -3.32 -0.15 -9.86
CA GLU A 163 -3.02 -0.19 -11.28
C GLU A 163 -2.10 -1.37 -11.62
N ALA A 164 -1.07 -1.62 -10.82
CA ALA A 164 -0.22 -2.80 -10.99
C ALA A 164 -1.04 -4.10 -10.86
N ARG A 165 -1.96 -4.17 -9.87
CA ARG A 165 -2.85 -5.32 -9.69
C ARG A 165 -3.76 -5.56 -10.91
N ARG A 166 -4.40 -4.51 -11.47
CA ARG A 166 -5.24 -4.61 -12.67
C ARG A 166 -4.49 -5.15 -13.87
N ARG A 167 -3.20 -4.85 -13.96
CA ARG A 167 -2.31 -5.32 -15.04
C ARG A 167 -1.66 -6.66 -14.74
N GLN A 168 -2.07 -7.32 -13.66
CA GLN A 168 -1.57 -8.63 -13.23
C GLN A 168 -0.05 -8.65 -12.99
N ILE A 169 0.52 -7.51 -12.59
CA ILE A 169 1.92 -7.42 -12.22
C ILE A 169 2.07 -7.91 -10.77
N PRO A 170 2.99 -8.83 -10.49
CA PRO A 170 3.26 -9.32 -9.15
C PRO A 170 3.51 -8.19 -8.14
N LEU A 171 2.82 -8.23 -7.01
CA LEU A 171 2.93 -7.26 -5.93
C LEU A 171 3.69 -7.86 -4.75
N ILE A 172 4.77 -7.21 -4.37
CA ILE A 172 5.62 -7.62 -3.24
C ILE A 172 5.50 -6.58 -2.14
N LEU A 173 5.02 -6.98 -0.97
CA LEU A 173 4.98 -6.13 0.21
C LEU A 173 6.28 -6.28 1.00
N ALA A 174 7.09 -5.22 1.04
CA ALA A 174 8.26 -5.15 1.91
C ALA A 174 7.84 -4.64 3.30
N VAL A 175 7.86 -5.52 4.29
CA VAL A 175 7.47 -5.18 5.67
C VAL A 175 8.62 -4.48 6.37
N SER A 176 8.56 -3.17 6.50
CA SER A 176 9.58 -2.35 7.17
C SER A 176 9.55 -2.46 8.70
N SER A 177 8.46 -2.97 9.28
CA SER A 177 8.32 -3.14 10.72
C SER A 177 7.42 -4.34 11.01
N TRP A 178 7.84 -5.17 11.96
CA TRP A 178 7.11 -6.39 12.36
C TRP A 178 5.70 -6.13 12.89
N ASP A 179 5.43 -4.92 13.37
CA ASP A 179 4.12 -4.53 13.88
C ASP A 179 3.12 -4.13 12.75
N ASN A 180 3.60 -3.87 11.54
CA ASN A 180 2.74 -3.43 10.44
C ASN A 180 1.59 -4.41 10.15
N PRO A 181 1.80 -5.73 10.04
CA PRO A 181 0.72 -6.66 9.76
C PRO A 181 -0.33 -6.75 10.87
N THR A 182 0.05 -6.43 12.11
CA THR A 182 -0.81 -6.58 13.30
C THR A 182 -1.45 -5.29 13.76
N SER A 183 -0.79 -4.15 13.55
CA SER A 183 -1.20 -2.86 14.14
C SER A 183 -1.85 -1.88 13.14
N LYS A 184 -1.70 -2.11 11.84
CA LYS A 184 -2.18 -1.18 10.80
C LYS A 184 -3.54 -1.54 10.19
N GLY A 185 -4.08 -2.72 10.55
CA GLY A 185 -5.33 -3.23 9.97
C GLY A 185 -5.12 -3.94 8.63
N PRO A 186 -6.19 -4.13 7.84
CA PRO A 186 -6.10 -4.86 6.58
C PRO A 186 -5.21 -4.12 5.58
N PRO A 187 -4.50 -4.86 4.71
CA PRO A 187 -3.82 -4.26 3.57
C PRO A 187 -4.83 -3.60 2.64
N THR A 188 -4.44 -2.54 1.96
CA THR A 188 -5.28 -1.85 0.98
C THR A 188 -5.38 -2.57 -0.35
N VAL A 189 -4.41 -3.41 -0.63
CA VAL A 189 -4.35 -4.34 -1.77
C VAL A 189 -3.69 -5.61 -1.26
N ILE A 190 -4.21 -6.76 -1.68
CA ILE A 190 -3.65 -8.07 -1.26
C ILE A 190 -2.36 -8.30 -2.05
N PRO A 191 -1.18 -8.39 -1.39
CA PRO A 191 0.07 -8.67 -2.08
C PRO A 191 0.14 -10.14 -2.52
N ASP A 192 0.96 -10.44 -3.54
CA ASP A 192 1.25 -11.82 -3.95
C ASP A 192 2.34 -12.43 -3.08
N HIS A 193 3.27 -11.59 -2.59
CA HIS A 193 4.38 -11.97 -1.73
C HIS A 193 4.57 -10.95 -0.60
N VAL A 194 5.10 -11.44 0.53
CA VAL A 194 5.45 -10.64 1.72
C VAL A 194 6.87 -10.96 2.14
#